data_18d348efc6630cbd3139353a4ba74fa6
#
_entry.id   18d348efc6630cbd3139353a4ba74fa6
#
_cell.length_a   1.000
_cell.length_b   1.000
_cell.length_c   1.000
_cell.angle_alpha   90.00
_cell.angle_beta   90.00
_cell.angle_gamma   90.00
#
_symmetry.space_group_name_H-M   'P 1'
#
loop_
_entity.id
_entity.type
_entity.pdbx_description
1 polymer ?
#
loop_
_entity_poly.entity_id
_entity_poly.type
_entity_poly.pdbx_seq_one_letter_code
_entity_poly.pdbx_strand_id
1 'polypeptide(L)'
;MLQNKKKISSMFALVIAGEAIFLLPFILMRVFKPIIREAFLISDAQIGEAQALYGITAMLSYFFGGFIADKWEPKKLLSLSLFLTAIGGFWMTMIPSIFTLKILYSFWGVSTILLFWASLIKATRQWGNENNQGLSFGLLDGGRGLFAASIALFGASILTYFFPQKGIEITFDNKVETLQYIIGTITFIVFLVSLLVWKALPKEPIKFETEKEFQFNFKKAFTLMKQKKVIFHSIIIFCAYCSYKLTGVFGTYAKDVWKYSLEEATYFAVLIQYVRPIAAISIGWVADKFIPSKIIVPSFSILILASAILGFGFFNDQPMFLSFTVFIFMALGTYSLRGLYFAIIEETKTPIQMTGTLVGIISVVGFTPDIFMSLFIGYMLGENPTLIEYQHLFTTFTIIPIVGLIAALGFRKSISKL
;
A
#
# COMPACT_ATOMS: atom_id res chain seq x y z
N MET A 1 -1.75 -28.33 -17.89
CA MET A 1 -2.88 -27.94 -17.03
C MET A 1 -2.49 -27.77 -15.56
N LEU A 2 -1.79 -28.71 -14.92
CA LEU A 2 -1.35 -28.66 -13.51
C LEU A 2 -0.39 -27.48 -13.21
N GLN A 3 0.51 -27.14 -14.12
CA GLN A 3 1.47 -26.05 -13.97
C GLN A 3 0.79 -24.69 -13.97
N ASN A 4 -0.22 -24.49 -14.84
CA ASN A 4 -1.05 -23.28 -14.85
C ASN A 4 -1.89 -23.12 -13.56
N LYS A 5 -2.46 -24.21 -13.03
CA LYS A 5 -3.21 -24.18 -11.76
C LYS A 5 -2.31 -23.77 -10.59
N LYS A 6 -1.08 -24.28 -10.50
CA LYS A 6 -0.11 -23.88 -9.47
C LYS A 6 0.29 -22.42 -9.61
N LYS A 7 0.48 -21.93 -10.83
CA LYS A 7 0.81 -20.53 -11.09
C LYS A 7 -0.31 -19.59 -10.63
N ILE A 8 -1.56 -19.90 -10.95
CA ILE A 8 -2.74 -19.12 -10.52
C ILE A 8 -2.88 -19.14 -8.99
N SER A 9 -2.76 -20.30 -8.36
CA SER A 9 -2.83 -20.43 -6.90
C SER A 9 -1.75 -19.62 -6.18
N SER A 10 -0.53 -19.55 -6.74
CA SER A 10 0.54 -18.75 -6.17
C SER A 10 0.24 -17.25 -6.24
N MET A 11 -0.26 -16.74 -7.36
CA MET A 11 -0.64 -15.32 -7.47
C MET A 11 -1.79 -14.97 -6.53
N PHE A 12 -2.81 -15.82 -6.45
CA PHE A 12 -3.92 -15.66 -5.53
C PHE A 12 -3.44 -15.57 -4.07
N ALA A 13 -2.52 -16.47 -3.67
CA ALA A 13 -1.92 -16.42 -2.34
C ALA A 13 -1.12 -15.13 -2.09
N LEU A 14 -0.35 -14.65 -3.09
CA LEU A 14 0.41 -13.38 -2.97
C LEU A 14 -0.52 -12.18 -2.83
N VAL A 15 -1.62 -12.14 -3.59
CA VAL A 15 -2.62 -11.06 -3.53
C VAL A 15 -3.26 -11.00 -2.14
N ILE A 16 -3.78 -12.14 -1.66
CA ILE A 16 -4.44 -12.20 -0.35
C ILE A 16 -3.43 -11.89 0.76
N ALA A 17 -2.24 -12.49 0.72
CA ALA A 17 -1.19 -12.24 1.69
C ALA A 17 -0.78 -10.76 1.74
N GLY A 18 -0.64 -10.15 0.55
CA GLY A 18 -0.22 -8.74 0.41
C GLY A 18 -1.14 -7.73 1.06
N GLU A 19 -2.41 -8.07 1.29
CA GLU A 19 -3.35 -7.23 2.03
C GLU A 19 -3.61 -7.75 3.44
N ALA A 20 -3.68 -9.08 3.62
CA ALA A 20 -3.92 -9.70 4.93
C ALA A 20 -2.90 -9.29 5.99
N ILE A 21 -1.64 -9.07 5.59
CA ILE A 21 -0.57 -8.62 6.47
C ILE A 21 -0.87 -7.26 7.14
N PHE A 22 -1.69 -6.41 6.49
CA PHE A 22 -2.06 -5.07 6.96
C PHE A 22 -3.44 -5.01 7.62
N LEU A 23 -4.17 -6.13 7.71
CA LEU A 23 -5.52 -6.16 8.31
C LEU A 23 -5.49 -5.70 9.78
N LEU A 24 -4.60 -6.28 10.58
CA LEU A 24 -4.50 -5.98 12.01
C LEU A 24 -3.94 -4.57 12.28
N PRO A 25 -2.78 -4.17 11.73
CA PRO A 25 -2.19 -2.89 12.09
C PRO A 25 -2.93 -1.67 11.51
N PHE A 26 -3.64 -1.82 10.37
CA PHE A 26 -4.21 -0.66 9.68
C PHE A 26 -5.70 -0.75 9.39
N ILE A 27 -6.19 -1.85 8.82
CA ILE A 27 -7.58 -1.94 8.38
C ILE A 27 -8.49 -2.01 9.60
N LEU A 28 -8.15 -2.82 10.60
CA LEU A 28 -8.85 -2.91 11.87
C LEU A 28 -9.01 -1.51 12.50
N MET A 29 -7.90 -0.76 12.65
CA MET A 29 -7.93 0.58 13.20
C MET A 29 -8.74 1.57 12.37
N ARG A 30 -8.75 1.44 11.06
CA ARG A 30 -9.50 2.35 10.17
C ARG A 30 -11.00 2.10 10.25
N VAL A 31 -11.42 0.84 10.22
CA VAL A 31 -12.84 0.46 10.15
C VAL A 31 -13.52 0.53 11.52
N PHE A 32 -12.81 0.09 12.56
CA PHE A 32 -13.38 -0.06 13.91
C PHE A 32 -12.87 0.97 14.92
N LYS A 33 -12.31 2.08 14.44
CA LYS A 33 -11.70 3.13 15.28
C LYS A 33 -12.58 3.60 16.45
N PRO A 34 -13.88 3.90 16.26
CA PRO A 34 -14.73 4.36 17.36
C PRO A 34 -14.80 3.34 18.51
N ILE A 35 -15.10 2.08 18.18
CA ILE A 35 -15.20 1.03 19.21
C ILE A 35 -13.85 0.71 19.87
N ILE A 36 -12.75 0.80 19.10
CA ILE A 36 -11.38 0.59 19.65
C ILE A 36 -11.05 1.68 20.67
N ARG A 37 -11.36 2.95 20.37
CA ARG A 37 -11.13 4.05 21.32
C ARG A 37 -11.85 3.83 22.63
N GLU A 38 -13.10 3.40 22.58
CA GLU A 38 -13.91 3.16 23.75
C GLU A 38 -13.46 1.92 24.53
N ALA A 39 -13.22 0.80 23.84
CA ALA A 39 -12.82 -0.46 24.50
C ALA A 39 -11.39 -0.42 25.09
N PHE A 40 -10.47 0.28 24.45
CA PHE A 40 -9.09 0.44 24.95
C PHE A 40 -8.93 1.65 25.88
N LEU A 41 -9.95 2.52 25.98
CA LEU A 41 -9.91 3.79 26.71
C LEU A 41 -8.74 4.69 26.25
N ILE A 42 -8.56 4.82 24.92
CA ILE A 42 -7.47 5.58 24.31
C ILE A 42 -7.98 6.71 23.41
N SER A 43 -7.16 7.76 23.30
CA SER A 43 -7.42 8.90 22.43
C SER A 43 -6.90 8.66 21.00
N ASP A 44 -7.37 9.50 20.05
CA ASP A 44 -6.84 9.52 18.66
C ASP A 44 -5.36 9.83 18.61
N ALA A 45 -4.86 10.71 19.48
CA ALA A 45 -3.44 11.02 19.59
C ALA A 45 -2.62 9.78 19.98
N GLN A 46 -3.09 8.99 20.95
CA GLN A 46 -2.43 7.77 21.40
C GLN A 46 -2.41 6.68 20.29
N ILE A 47 -3.48 6.57 19.50
CA ILE A 47 -3.48 5.72 18.29
C ILE A 47 -2.42 6.21 17.31
N GLY A 48 -2.35 7.52 17.07
CA GLY A 48 -1.34 8.13 16.21
C GLY A 48 0.09 7.84 16.67
N GLU A 49 0.36 7.91 17.98
CA GLU A 49 1.66 7.56 18.56
C GLU A 49 2.04 6.09 18.32
N ALA A 50 1.09 5.16 18.50
CA ALA A 50 1.34 3.74 18.21
C ALA A 50 1.65 3.52 16.71
N GLN A 51 0.89 4.16 15.82
CA GLN A 51 1.13 4.08 14.38
C GLN A 51 2.46 4.74 13.96
N ALA A 52 2.88 5.81 14.65
CA ALA A 52 4.19 6.44 14.42
C ALA A 52 5.34 5.47 14.77
N LEU A 53 5.24 4.75 15.87
CA LEU A 53 6.23 3.73 16.24
C LEU A 53 6.29 2.57 15.24
N TYR A 54 5.12 2.14 14.71
CA TYR A 54 5.11 1.23 13.56
C TYR A 54 5.91 1.82 12.40
N GLY A 55 5.66 3.08 12.03
CA GLY A 55 6.33 3.74 10.91
C GLY A 55 7.87 3.78 11.08
N ILE A 56 8.34 4.11 12.28
CA ILE A 56 9.78 4.15 12.59
C ILE A 56 10.41 2.77 12.42
N THR A 57 9.82 1.74 13.02
CA THR A 57 10.36 0.38 12.94
C THR A 57 10.23 -0.21 11.53
N ALA A 58 9.16 0.11 10.79
CA ALA A 58 8.99 -0.25 9.40
C ALA A 58 10.07 0.37 8.50
N MET A 59 10.39 1.67 8.72
CA MET A 59 11.41 2.37 7.94
C MET A 59 12.78 1.69 8.06
N LEU A 60 13.19 1.36 9.28
CA LEU A 60 14.42 0.60 9.53
C LEU A 60 14.35 -0.80 8.88
N SER A 61 13.19 -1.43 8.95
CA SER A 61 12.96 -2.78 8.43
C SER A 61 13.03 -2.86 6.91
N TYR A 62 12.67 -1.82 6.17
CA TYR A 62 12.79 -1.80 4.70
C TYR A 62 14.23 -2.08 4.24
N PHE A 63 15.21 -1.40 4.85
CA PHE A 63 16.60 -1.56 4.46
C PHE A 63 17.10 -2.98 4.70
N PHE A 64 16.96 -3.48 5.93
CA PHE A 64 17.44 -4.82 6.28
C PHE A 64 16.62 -5.94 5.64
N GLY A 65 15.32 -5.75 5.48
CA GLY A 65 14.41 -6.71 4.89
C GLY A 65 14.76 -7.07 3.45
N GLY A 66 15.30 -6.12 2.70
CA GLY A 66 15.76 -6.36 1.34
C GLY A 66 16.84 -7.45 1.27
N PHE A 67 17.81 -7.41 2.16
CA PHE A 67 18.89 -8.41 2.22
C PHE A 67 18.40 -9.78 2.69
N ILE A 68 17.49 -9.77 3.67
CA ILE A 68 16.86 -11.02 4.15
C ILE A 68 16.10 -11.69 3.01
N ALA A 69 15.34 -10.92 2.24
CA ALA A 69 14.56 -11.43 1.11
C ALA A 69 15.45 -12.02 -0.02
N ASP A 70 16.67 -11.51 -0.20
CA ASP A 70 17.60 -12.09 -1.19
C ASP A 70 18.18 -13.43 -0.72
N LYS A 71 18.39 -13.59 0.59
CA LYS A 71 19.05 -14.77 1.16
C LYS A 71 18.09 -15.94 1.40
N TRP A 72 16.81 -15.64 1.67
CA TRP A 72 15.85 -16.66 2.08
C TRP A 72 14.72 -16.82 1.04
N GLU A 73 14.08 -18.00 1.05
CA GLU A 73 12.94 -18.28 0.18
C GLU A 73 11.75 -17.38 0.52
N PRO A 74 11.12 -16.71 -0.47
CA PRO A 74 9.93 -15.88 -0.23
C PRO A 74 8.82 -16.63 0.51
N LYS A 75 8.59 -17.89 0.19
CA LYS A 75 7.62 -18.77 0.84
C LYS A 75 7.77 -18.78 2.36
N LYS A 76 9.00 -18.98 2.86
CA LYS A 76 9.29 -19.06 4.30
C LYS A 76 9.11 -17.71 4.97
N LEU A 77 9.63 -16.64 4.34
CA LEU A 77 9.58 -15.30 4.89
C LEU A 77 8.14 -14.76 4.96
N LEU A 78 7.36 -14.93 3.91
CA LEU A 78 5.97 -14.47 3.85
C LEU A 78 5.10 -15.23 4.86
N SER A 79 5.21 -16.55 4.92
CA SER A 79 4.47 -17.34 5.91
C SER A 79 4.84 -16.98 7.34
N LEU A 80 6.15 -16.89 7.65
CA LEU A 80 6.62 -16.53 8.98
C LEU A 80 6.14 -15.13 9.39
N SER A 81 6.22 -14.18 8.48
CA SER A 81 5.74 -12.81 8.72
C SER A 81 4.25 -12.76 9.08
N LEU A 82 3.40 -13.44 8.28
CA LEU A 82 1.96 -13.55 8.55
C LEU A 82 1.68 -14.24 9.88
N PHE A 83 2.40 -15.31 10.18
CA PHE A 83 2.29 -16.02 11.44
C PHE A 83 2.65 -15.13 12.64
N LEU A 84 3.77 -14.42 12.58
CA LEU A 84 4.18 -13.45 13.61
C LEU A 84 3.16 -12.32 13.76
N THR A 85 2.61 -11.84 12.65
CA THR A 85 1.55 -10.80 12.68
C THR A 85 0.29 -11.31 13.36
N ALA A 86 -0.09 -12.58 13.14
CA ALA A 86 -1.21 -13.21 13.84
C ALA A 86 -0.94 -13.39 15.34
N ILE A 87 0.30 -13.72 15.77
CA ILE A 87 0.68 -13.72 17.19
C ILE A 87 0.42 -12.35 17.82
N GLY A 88 0.81 -11.28 17.14
CA GLY A 88 0.50 -9.91 17.58
C GLY A 88 -1.01 -9.64 17.66
N GLY A 89 -1.80 -10.17 16.72
CA GLY A 89 -3.26 -10.10 16.75
C GLY A 89 -3.85 -10.82 17.97
N PHE A 90 -3.37 -12.02 18.27
CA PHE A 90 -3.76 -12.74 19.48
C PHE A 90 -3.43 -11.92 20.75
N TRP A 91 -2.26 -11.29 20.81
CA TRP A 91 -1.93 -10.40 21.90
C TRP A 91 -2.88 -9.21 22.00
N MET A 92 -3.32 -8.64 20.88
CA MET A 92 -4.26 -7.53 20.83
C MET A 92 -5.66 -7.92 21.37
N THR A 93 -6.09 -9.18 21.25
CA THR A 93 -7.39 -9.63 21.83
C THR A 93 -7.47 -9.46 23.36
N MET A 94 -6.32 -9.38 24.03
CA MET A 94 -6.26 -9.16 25.48
C MET A 94 -6.53 -7.70 25.88
N ILE A 95 -6.87 -6.83 24.95
CA ILE A 95 -7.09 -5.39 25.18
C ILE A 95 -5.95 -4.77 25.98
N PRO A 96 -4.72 -4.78 25.44
CA PRO A 96 -3.55 -4.35 26.19
C PRO A 96 -3.55 -2.83 26.47
N SER A 97 -2.81 -2.41 27.50
CA SER A 97 -2.61 -0.99 27.79
C SER A 97 -1.98 -0.25 26.62
N ILE A 98 -2.11 1.09 26.61
CA ILE A 98 -1.52 1.92 25.54
C ILE A 98 -0.01 1.73 25.39
N PHE A 99 0.72 1.53 26.48
CA PHE A 99 2.16 1.26 26.44
C PHE A 99 2.44 -0.06 25.71
N THR A 100 1.71 -1.11 26.04
CA THR A 100 1.82 -2.42 25.40
C THR A 100 1.37 -2.38 23.94
N LEU A 101 0.32 -1.59 23.63
CA LEU A 101 -0.14 -1.36 22.26
C LEU A 101 0.95 -0.69 21.39
N LYS A 102 1.70 0.27 21.93
CA LYS A 102 2.86 0.88 21.26
C LYS A 102 3.96 -0.13 20.96
N ILE A 103 4.25 -1.04 21.89
CA ILE A 103 5.20 -2.14 21.66
C ILE A 103 4.70 -3.07 20.55
N LEU A 104 3.42 -3.43 20.59
CA LEU A 104 2.78 -4.27 19.57
C LEU A 104 2.86 -3.66 18.18
N TYR A 105 2.59 -2.36 18.06
CA TYR A 105 2.73 -1.63 16.78
C TYR A 105 4.17 -1.61 16.28
N SER A 106 5.14 -1.41 17.18
CA SER A 106 6.57 -1.52 16.85
C SER A 106 6.93 -2.93 16.36
N PHE A 107 6.41 -3.97 17.01
CA PHE A 107 6.56 -5.35 16.59
C PHE A 107 5.96 -5.61 15.21
N TRP A 108 4.75 -5.08 14.93
CA TRP A 108 4.14 -5.18 13.61
C TRP A 108 4.92 -4.42 12.54
N GLY A 109 5.53 -3.27 12.84
CA GLY A 109 6.41 -2.57 11.91
C GLY A 109 7.60 -3.43 11.46
N VAL A 110 8.14 -4.24 12.39
CA VAL A 110 9.19 -5.22 12.06
C VAL A 110 8.60 -6.42 11.32
N SER A 111 7.59 -7.09 11.87
CA SER A 111 7.09 -8.35 11.31
C SER A 111 6.54 -8.18 9.90
N THR A 112 5.82 -7.08 9.62
CA THR A 112 5.16 -6.84 8.33
C THR A 112 6.09 -6.29 7.25
N ILE A 113 7.21 -5.70 7.61
CA ILE A 113 8.11 -5.09 6.64
C ILE A 113 9.42 -5.87 6.48
N LEU A 114 10.08 -6.22 7.59
CA LEU A 114 11.39 -6.87 7.56
C LEU A 114 11.39 -8.19 6.77
N LEU A 115 10.37 -9.01 7.00
CA LEU A 115 10.28 -10.34 6.40
C LEU A 115 9.38 -10.35 5.15
N PHE A 116 8.36 -9.47 5.12
CA PHE A 116 7.27 -9.60 4.16
C PHE A 116 7.49 -8.79 2.89
N TRP A 117 7.73 -7.48 3.01
CA TRP A 117 7.58 -6.56 1.87
C TRP A 117 8.49 -6.89 0.69
N ALA A 118 9.80 -6.94 0.91
CA ALA A 118 10.76 -7.25 -0.15
C ALA A 118 10.56 -8.68 -0.71
N SER A 119 10.16 -9.62 0.15
CA SER A 119 9.85 -11.00 -0.23
C SER A 119 8.61 -11.09 -1.12
N LEU A 120 7.56 -10.29 -0.84
CA LEU A 120 6.37 -10.21 -1.67
C LEU A 120 6.70 -9.71 -3.08
N ILE A 121 7.46 -8.63 -3.17
CA ILE A 121 7.86 -8.05 -4.45
C ILE A 121 8.76 -9.02 -5.24
N LYS A 122 9.71 -9.68 -4.57
CA LYS A 122 10.55 -10.72 -5.19
C LYS A 122 9.72 -11.89 -5.73
N ALA A 123 8.80 -12.43 -4.92
CA ALA A 123 7.92 -13.53 -5.35
C ALA A 123 7.02 -13.12 -6.54
N THR A 124 6.51 -11.89 -6.54
CA THR A 124 5.70 -11.36 -7.64
C THR A 124 6.52 -11.21 -8.92
N ARG A 125 7.74 -10.69 -8.81
CA ARG A 125 8.68 -10.58 -9.95
C ARG A 125 8.99 -11.95 -10.54
N GLN A 126 9.25 -12.95 -9.71
CA GLN A 126 9.50 -14.34 -10.15
C GLN A 126 8.28 -14.95 -10.83
N TRP A 127 7.08 -14.68 -10.33
CA TRP A 127 5.85 -15.15 -10.95
C TRP A 127 5.67 -14.60 -12.38
N GLY A 128 5.99 -13.33 -12.61
CA GLY A 128 5.80 -12.63 -13.89
C GLY A 128 6.77 -13.06 -14.99
N ASN A 129 7.93 -13.58 -14.65
CA ASN A 129 9.04 -13.78 -15.57
C ASN A 129 9.40 -12.44 -16.30
N GLU A 130 10.24 -12.52 -17.34
CA GLU A 130 10.72 -11.32 -18.07
C GLU A 130 9.63 -10.58 -18.84
N ASN A 131 8.59 -11.31 -19.31
CA ASN A 131 7.59 -10.78 -20.26
C ASN A 131 6.25 -10.36 -19.65
N ASN A 132 5.99 -10.63 -18.37
CA ASN A 132 4.70 -10.40 -17.74
C ASN A 132 4.81 -9.62 -16.42
N GLN A 133 5.74 -8.69 -16.32
CA GLN A 133 5.96 -7.93 -15.10
C GLN A 133 4.84 -6.93 -14.83
N GLY A 134 4.34 -6.26 -15.87
CA GLY A 134 3.23 -5.34 -15.77
C GLY A 134 1.97 -6.03 -15.24
N LEU A 135 1.58 -7.14 -15.86
CA LEU A 135 0.43 -7.93 -15.41
C LEU A 135 0.60 -8.48 -13.99
N SER A 136 1.81 -8.94 -13.63
CA SER A 136 2.07 -9.50 -12.29
C SER A 136 1.85 -8.48 -11.19
N PHE A 137 2.43 -7.29 -11.33
CA PHE A 137 2.29 -6.23 -10.35
C PHE A 137 0.92 -5.56 -10.43
N GLY A 138 0.31 -5.48 -11.63
CA GLY A 138 -1.08 -5.07 -11.82
C GLY A 138 -2.07 -5.97 -11.10
N LEU A 139 -1.91 -7.29 -11.22
CA LEU A 139 -2.72 -8.29 -10.48
C LEU A 139 -2.48 -8.20 -8.98
N LEU A 140 -1.23 -8.03 -8.55
CA LEU A 140 -0.93 -7.87 -7.13
C LEU A 140 -1.60 -6.64 -6.56
N ASP A 141 -1.40 -5.44 -7.13
CA ASP A 141 -1.95 -4.20 -6.58
C ASP A 141 -3.46 -4.11 -6.75
N GLY A 142 -3.99 -4.48 -7.92
CA GLY A 142 -5.43 -4.50 -8.19
C GLY A 142 -6.16 -5.52 -7.32
N GLY A 143 -5.63 -6.74 -7.21
CA GLY A 143 -6.20 -7.78 -6.37
C GLY A 143 -6.19 -7.42 -4.88
N ARG A 144 -5.12 -6.81 -4.38
CA ARG A 144 -5.05 -6.26 -3.02
C ARG A 144 -6.12 -5.19 -2.80
N GLY A 145 -6.32 -4.30 -3.78
CA GLY A 145 -7.38 -3.29 -3.72
C GLY A 145 -8.78 -3.89 -3.62
N LEU A 146 -9.05 -4.91 -4.42
CA LEU A 146 -10.32 -5.63 -4.38
C LEU A 146 -10.54 -6.33 -3.03
N PHE A 147 -9.51 -7.00 -2.51
CA PHE A 147 -9.57 -7.67 -1.22
C PHE A 147 -9.77 -6.67 -0.07
N ALA A 148 -9.08 -5.52 -0.09
CA ALA A 148 -9.26 -4.45 0.90
C ALA A 148 -10.69 -3.90 0.90
N ALA A 149 -11.27 -3.64 -0.28
CA ALA A 149 -12.65 -3.19 -0.42
C ALA A 149 -13.66 -4.23 0.11
N SER A 150 -13.44 -5.51 -0.18
CA SER A 150 -14.27 -6.61 0.32
C SER A 150 -14.23 -6.72 1.85
N ILE A 151 -13.06 -6.61 2.46
CA ILE A 151 -12.91 -6.62 3.92
C ILE A 151 -13.56 -5.38 4.57
N ALA A 152 -13.45 -4.21 3.95
CA ALA A 152 -14.11 -3.00 4.45
C ALA A 152 -15.64 -3.13 4.45
N LEU A 153 -16.23 -3.68 3.37
CA LEU A 153 -17.67 -3.98 3.29
C LEU A 153 -18.09 -5.02 4.33
N PHE A 154 -17.32 -6.08 4.49
CA PHE A 154 -17.57 -7.11 5.50
C PHE A 154 -17.52 -6.53 6.91
N GLY A 155 -16.50 -5.68 7.20
CA GLY A 155 -16.39 -4.99 8.47
C GLY A 155 -17.59 -4.08 8.78
N ALA A 156 -18.07 -3.33 7.78
CA ALA A 156 -19.28 -2.51 7.92
C ALA A 156 -20.51 -3.37 8.22
N SER A 157 -20.66 -4.53 7.55
CA SER A 157 -21.75 -5.47 7.79
C SER A 157 -21.71 -6.06 9.21
N ILE A 158 -20.52 -6.37 9.73
CA ILE A 158 -20.35 -6.81 11.10
C ILE A 158 -20.82 -5.73 12.09
N LEU A 159 -20.39 -4.49 11.90
CA LEU A 159 -20.83 -3.39 12.77
C LEU A 159 -22.36 -3.24 12.77
N THR A 160 -23.00 -3.31 11.58
CA THR A 160 -24.45 -3.23 11.46
C THR A 160 -25.16 -4.39 12.15
N TYR A 161 -24.59 -5.59 12.12
CA TYR A 161 -25.15 -6.79 12.76
C TYR A 161 -25.04 -6.73 14.29
N PHE A 162 -23.89 -6.36 14.83
CA PHE A 162 -23.69 -6.26 16.28
C PHE A 162 -24.28 -4.99 16.91
N PHE A 163 -24.47 -3.93 16.11
CA PHE A 163 -24.99 -2.64 16.54
C PHE A 163 -26.20 -2.21 15.70
N PRO A 164 -27.30 -3.00 15.66
CA PRO A 164 -28.38 -2.84 14.67
C PRO A 164 -29.29 -1.65 14.90
N GLN A 165 -29.26 -0.98 16.05
CA GLN A 165 -30.25 0.07 16.37
C GLN A 165 -29.58 1.35 16.90
N LYS A 166 -29.94 2.49 16.27
CA LYS A 166 -29.69 3.82 16.83
C LYS A 166 -30.51 3.97 18.12
N GLY A 167 -29.86 4.17 19.25
CA GLY A 167 -30.49 4.49 20.52
C GLY A 167 -30.42 3.42 21.62
N ILE A 168 -29.85 2.23 21.37
CA ILE A 168 -29.53 1.29 22.43
C ILE A 168 -28.11 1.59 22.92
N GLU A 169 -27.97 2.02 24.18
CA GLU A 169 -26.66 2.12 24.83
C GLU A 169 -26.06 0.72 24.98
N ILE A 170 -24.97 0.50 24.28
CA ILE A 170 -24.23 -0.74 24.36
C ILE A 170 -23.30 -0.63 25.57
N THR A 171 -23.38 -1.59 26.48
CA THR A 171 -22.54 -1.61 27.67
C THR A 171 -21.05 -1.70 27.31
N PHE A 172 -20.18 -1.20 28.17
CA PHE A 172 -18.73 -1.25 27.97
C PHE A 172 -18.26 -2.69 27.74
N ASP A 173 -18.74 -3.64 28.54
CA ASP A 173 -18.34 -5.06 28.45
C ASP A 173 -18.73 -5.65 27.10
N ASN A 174 -19.92 -5.35 26.57
CA ASN A 174 -20.35 -5.80 25.24
C ASN A 174 -19.49 -5.22 24.12
N LYS A 175 -19.02 -3.97 24.25
CA LYS A 175 -18.09 -3.36 23.28
C LYS A 175 -16.74 -4.07 23.28
N VAL A 176 -16.20 -4.36 24.46
CA VAL A 176 -14.95 -5.10 24.64
C VAL A 176 -15.07 -6.50 24.04
N GLU A 177 -16.09 -7.25 24.41
CA GLU A 177 -16.33 -8.61 23.94
C GLU A 177 -16.48 -8.65 22.41
N THR A 178 -17.31 -7.76 21.83
CA THR A 178 -17.48 -7.65 20.37
C THR A 178 -16.16 -7.36 19.68
N LEU A 179 -15.38 -6.44 20.22
CA LEU A 179 -14.07 -6.09 19.64
C LEU A 179 -13.09 -7.27 19.73
N GLN A 180 -13.07 -8.02 20.83
CA GLN A 180 -12.27 -9.23 20.97
C GLN A 180 -12.62 -10.29 19.91
N TYR A 181 -13.92 -10.52 19.64
CA TYR A 181 -14.37 -11.39 18.54
C TYR A 181 -13.92 -10.91 17.17
N ILE A 182 -14.00 -9.60 16.89
CA ILE A 182 -13.55 -9.02 15.64
C ILE A 182 -12.03 -9.21 15.46
N ILE A 183 -11.24 -8.84 16.48
CA ILE A 183 -9.78 -9.00 16.45
C ILE A 183 -9.42 -10.49 16.31
N GLY A 184 -10.06 -11.36 17.08
CA GLY A 184 -9.84 -12.82 17.03
C GLY A 184 -10.13 -13.40 15.65
N THR A 185 -11.23 -13.00 15.03
CA THR A 185 -11.61 -13.43 13.67
C THR A 185 -10.58 -12.98 12.63
N ILE A 186 -10.18 -11.71 12.66
CA ILE A 186 -9.15 -11.19 11.75
C ILE A 186 -7.81 -11.88 11.98
N THR A 187 -7.43 -12.11 13.23
CA THR A 187 -6.21 -12.84 13.59
C THR A 187 -6.22 -14.25 13.02
N PHE A 188 -7.33 -14.96 13.15
CA PHE A 188 -7.50 -16.29 12.60
C PHE A 188 -7.41 -16.30 11.07
N ILE A 189 -8.01 -15.31 10.40
CA ILE A 189 -7.87 -15.13 8.93
C ILE A 189 -6.41 -14.95 8.56
N VAL A 190 -5.66 -14.08 9.22
CA VAL A 190 -4.23 -13.84 8.95
C VAL A 190 -3.41 -15.12 9.16
N PHE A 191 -3.72 -15.89 10.20
CA PHE A 191 -3.10 -17.19 10.44
C PHE A 191 -3.39 -18.19 9.31
N LEU A 192 -4.64 -18.30 8.86
CA LEU A 192 -5.01 -19.18 7.73
C LEU A 192 -4.30 -18.75 6.44
N VAL A 193 -4.13 -17.46 6.20
CA VAL A 193 -3.37 -16.94 5.04
C VAL A 193 -1.90 -17.32 5.15
N SER A 194 -1.31 -17.35 6.35
CA SER A 194 0.05 -17.89 6.55
C SER A 194 0.18 -19.33 6.06
N LEU A 195 -0.79 -20.20 6.40
CA LEU A 195 -0.83 -21.59 5.93
C LEU A 195 -1.09 -21.69 4.42
N LEU A 196 -1.95 -20.83 3.88
CA LEU A 196 -2.21 -20.75 2.44
C LEU A 196 -0.92 -20.45 1.67
N VAL A 197 -0.17 -19.43 2.09
CA VAL A 197 1.12 -19.05 1.48
C VAL A 197 2.11 -20.19 1.57
N TRP A 198 2.20 -20.85 2.72
CA TRP A 198 3.08 -22.01 2.90
C TRP A 198 2.76 -23.16 1.95
N LYS A 199 1.49 -23.37 1.61
CA LYS A 199 1.07 -24.44 0.69
C LYS A 199 1.16 -24.03 -0.78
N ALA A 200 0.77 -22.80 -1.11
CA ALA A 200 0.58 -22.34 -2.49
C ALA A 200 1.89 -21.90 -3.18
N LEU A 201 2.85 -21.36 -2.44
CA LEU A 201 4.10 -20.92 -3.04
C LEU A 201 5.07 -22.09 -3.24
N PRO A 202 5.76 -22.14 -4.39
CA PRO A 202 6.74 -23.18 -4.67
C PRO A 202 7.95 -23.04 -3.71
N LYS A 203 8.61 -24.16 -3.45
CA LYS A 203 9.96 -24.16 -2.89
C LYS A 203 10.91 -23.75 -4.02
N GLU A 204 11.66 -22.70 -3.81
CA GLU A 204 12.74 -22.38 -4.74
C GLU A 204 13.98 -23.17 -4.36
N PRO A 205 14.64 -23.81 -5.33
CA PRO A 205 16.01 -24.24 -5.12
C PRO A 205 16.84 -22.97 -4.95
N ILE A 206 17.42 -22.78 -3.77
CA ILE A 206 18.44 -21.74 -3.57
C ILE A 206 19.66 -22.22 -4.36
N LYS A 207 19.78 -21.80 -5.61
CA LYS A 207 21.00 -21.96 -6.39
C LYS A 207 22.00 -20.90 -5.92
N PHE A 208 22.69 -21.18 -4.84
CA PHE A 208 23.94 -20.50 -4.52
C PHE A 208 25.02 -21.22 -5.32
N GLU A 209 25.60 -20.58 -6.31
CA GLU A 209 26.72 -21.17 -7.07
C GLU A 209 27.97 -21.32 -6.18
N THR A 210 28.09 -20.55 -5.09
CA THR A 210 29.06 -20.77 -4.00
C THR A 210 28.64 -20.01 -2.73
N GLU A 211 28.81 -20.59 -1.55
CA GLU A 211 28.56 -19.94 -0.25
C GLU A 211 29.41 -18.66 -0.01
N LYS A 212 30.48 -18.48 -0.75
CA LYS A 212 31.38 -17.31 -0.65
C LYS A 212 30.86 -16.06 -1.36
N GLU A 213 29.91 -16.16 -2.29
CA GLU A 213 29.42 -15.00 -3.05
C GLU A 213 28.35 -14.19 -2.36
N PHE A 214 27.73 -14.69 -1.32
CA PHE A 214 26.61 -14.02 -0.64
C PHE A 214 26.94 -13.54 0.78
N GLN A 215 28.14 -13.02 0.99
CA GLN A 215 28.38 -12.17 2.16
C GLN A 215 27.66 -10.84 1.95
N PHE A 216 26.89 -10.43 2.98
CA PHE A 216 26.29 -9.10 3.06
C PHE A 216 27.35 -8.04 2.71
N ASN A 217 27.25 -7.48 1.52
CA ASN A 217 28.25 -6.54 1.04
C ASN A 217 27.65 -5.14 1.01
N PHE A 218 27.71 -4.44 2.15
CA PHE A 218 27.31 -3.03 2.26
C PHE A 218 27.88 -2.19 1.13
N LYS A 219 29.09 -2.48 0.64
CA LYS A 219 29.71 -1.76 -0.45
C LYS A 219 28.95 -1.95 -1.77
N LYS A 220 28.47 -3.18 -2.05
CA LYS A 220 27.61 -3.43 -3.24
C LYS A 220 26.26 -2.70 -3.12
N ALA A 221 25.62 -2.74 -1.95
CA ALA A 221 24.35 -2.02 -1.73
C ALA A 221 24.54 -0.50 -1.89
N PHE A 222 25.60 0.06 -1.31
CA PHE A 222 25.91 1.48 -1.44
C PHE A 222 26.25 1.89 -2.88
N THR A 223 26.91 1.02 -3.62
CA THR A 223 27.16 1.24 -5.06
C THR A 223 25.86 1.20 -5.86
N LEU A 224 24.92 0.30 -5.51
CA LEU A 224 23.60 0.22 -6.14
C LEU A 224 22.81 1.51 -5.89
N MET A 225 22.80 2.03 -4.65
CA MET A 225 22.11 3.28 -4.29
C MET A 225 22.58 4.49 -5.12
N LYS A 226 23.84 4.53 -5.53
CA LYS A 226 24.40 5.63 -6.33
C LYS A 226 24.05 5.56 -7.82
N GLN A 227 23.49 4.45 -8.29
CA GLN A 227 23.11 4.32 -9.71
C GLN A 227 21.93 5.22 -10.04
N LYS A 228 22.06 6.01 -11.12
CA LYS A 228 20.98 6.95 -11.56
C LYS A 228 19.64 6.26 -11.72
N LYS A 229 19.61 5.04 -12.28
CA LYS A 229 18.37 4.27 -12.44
C LYS A 229 17.69 3.94 -11.09
N VAL A 230 18.46 3.68 -10.03
CA VAL A 230 17.92 3.41 -8.69
C VAL A 230 17.40 4.69 -8.04
N ILE A 231 18.12 5.80 -8.18
CA ILE A 231 17.69 7.10 -7.67
C ILE A 231 16.37 7.52 -8.33
N PHE A 232 16.31 7.50 -9.66
CA PHE A 232 15.08 7.85 -10.38
C PHE A 232 13.94 6.92 -10.04
N HIS A 233 14.19 5.61 -9.89
CA HIS A 233 13.18 4.65 -9.48
C HIS A 233 12.61 4.97 -8.08
N SER A 234 13.46 5.30 -7.12
CA SER A 234 13.04 5.72 -5.77
C SER A 234 12.15 6.96 -5.83
N ILE A 235 12.50 7.96 -6.65
CA ILE A 235 11.70 9.19 -6.84
C ILE A 235 10.34 8.87 -7.50
N ILE A 236 10.31 7.97 -8.48
CA ILE A 236 9.06 7.52 -9.11
C ILE A 236 8.11 6.92 -8.05
N ILE A 237 8.61 6.01 -7.19
CA ILE A 237 7.80 5.42 -6.13
C ILE A 237 7.35 6.48 -5.14
N PHE A 238 8.23 7.37 -4.72
CA PHE A 238 7.93 8.47 -3.80
C PHE A 238 6.77 9.33 -4.33
N CYS A 239 6.87 9.82 -5.57
CA CYS A 239 5.85 10.67 -6.18
C CYS A 239 4.52 9.91 -6.38
N ALA A 240 4.58 8.66 -6.83
CA ALA A 240 3.40 7.81 -6.98
C ALA A 240 2.73 7.54 -5.63
N TYR A 241 3.51 7.37 -4.57
CA TYR A 241 2.98 7.11 -3.23
C TYR A 241 2.40 8.36 -2.57
N CYS A 242 2.99 9.55 -2.80
CA CYS A 242 2.35 10.81 -2.44
C CYS A 242 0.97 10.95 -3.10
N SER A 243 0.86 10.62 -4.39
CA SER A 243 -0.41 10.65 -5.14
C SER A 243 -1.43 9.69 -4.53
N TYR A 244 -1.00 8.51 -4.12
CA TYR A 244 -1.86 7.56 -3.42
C TYR A 244 -2.36 8.10 -2.06
N LYS A 245 -1.49 8.71 -1.28
CA LYS A 245 -1.91 9.32 0.00
C LYS A 245 -2.94 10.42 -0.21
N LEU A 246 -2.83 11.20 -1.27
CA LEU A 246 -3.78 12.25 -1.60
C LEU A 246 -5.18 11.71 -1.93
N THR A 247 -5.33 10.48 -2.42
CA THR A 247 -6.67 9.90 -2.65
C THR A 247 -7.54 9.85 -1.39
N GLY A 248 -6.91 9.89 -0.22
CA GLY A 248 -7.61 9.94 1.07
C GLY A 248 -8.48 11.17 1.28
N VAL A 249 -8.21 12.28 0.57
CA VAL A 249 -9.01 13.52 0.72
C VAL A 249 -10.23 13.57 -0.22
N PHE A 250 -10.41 12.62 -1.13
CA PHE A 250 -11.48 12.71 -2.13
C PHE A 250 -12.88 12.67 -1.49
N GLY A 251 -13.06 11.80 -0.49
CA GLY A 251 -14.31 11.74 0.27
C GLY A 251 -14.57 13.01 1.08
N THR A 252 -13.54 13.57 1.73
CA THR A 252 -13.68 14.83 2.49
C THR A 252 -13.95 16.00 1.57
N TYR A 253 -13.32 16.06 0.39
CA TYR A 253 -13.66 17.04 -0.64
C TYR A 253 -15.14 16.98 -1.05
N ALA A 254 -15.66 15.79 -1.29
CA ALA A 254 -17.07 15.62 -1.65
C ALA A 254 -18.01 16.12 -0.54
N LYS A 255 -17.68 15.86 0.74
CA LYS A 255 -18.42 16.35 1.88
C LYS A 255 -18.32 17.88 2.02
N ASP A 256 -17.10 18.42 2.00
CA ASP A 256 -16.82 19.80 2.37
C ASP A 256 -17.17 20.78 1.23
N VAL A 257 -16.89 20.39 -0.03
CA VAL A 257 -17.07 21.24 -1.22
C VAL A 257 -18.39 20.98 -1.93
N TRP A 258 -18.69 19.70 -2.24
CA TRP A 258 -19.93 19.35 -2.91
C TRP A 258 -21.14 19.27 -1.96
N LYS A 259 -20.90 19.46 -0.64
CA LYS A 259 -21.94 19.38 0.40
C LYS A 259 -22.68 18.06 0.45
N TYR A 260 -22.01 16.97 0.05
CA TYR A 260 -22.53 15.62 0.19
C TYR A 260 -22.78 15.28 1.66
N SER A 261 -23.83 14.53 1.93
CA SER A 261 -24.01 13.86 3.23
C SER A 261 -22.80 12.96 3.52
N LEU A 262 -22.61 12.59 4.78
CA LEU A 262 -21.54 11.65 5.18
C LEU A 262 -21.66 10.33 4.42
N GLU A 263 -22.88 9.88 4.15
CA GLU A 263 -23.16 8.64 3.43
C GLU A 263 -22.72 8.78 1.95
N GLU A 264 -23.15 9.82 1.24
CA GLU A 264 -22.79 10.07 -0.17
C GLU A 264 -21.29 10.25 -0.36
N ALA A 265 -20.63 10.99 0.54
CA ALA A 265 -19.19 11.18 0.53
C ALA A 265 -18.43 9.84 0.76
N THR A 266 -18.99 8.98 1.61
CA THR A 266 -18.43 7.63 1.84
C THR A 266 -18.61 6.77 0.60
N TYR A 267 -19.77 6.77 -0.04
CA TYR A 267 -19.98 6.04 -1.30
C TYR A 267 -19.05 6.51 -2.40
N PHE A 268 -18.82 7.82 -2.52
CA PHE A 268 -17.85 8.36 -3.47
C PHE A 268 -16.43 7.85 -3.19
N ALA A 269 -15.98 7.92 -1.93
CA ALA A 269 -14.66 7.41 -1.54
C ALA A 269 -14.51 5.90 -1.85
N VAL A 270 -15.56 5.11 -1.61
CA VAL A 270 -15.59 3.67 -1.93
C VAL A 270 -15.54 3.44 -3.44
N LEU A 271 -16.31 4.21 -4.23
CA LEU A 271 -16.30 4.13 -5.69
C LEU A 271 -14.87 4.36 -6.25
N ILE A 272 -14.18 5.36 -5.74
CA ILE A 272 -12.77 5.63 -6.13
C ILE A 272 -11.86 4.44 -5.79
N GLN A 273 -12.10 3.73 -4.70
CA GLN A 273 -11.34 2.52 -4.35
C GLN A 273 -11.53 1.40 -5.40
N TYR A 274 -12.72 1.27 -5.99
CA TYR A 274 -12.98 0.29 -7.06
C TYR A 274 -12.31 0.64 -8.40
N VAL A 275 -11.87 1.89 -8.60
CA VAL A 275 -11.01 2.25 -9.73
C VAL A 275 -9.67 1.52 -9.67
N ARG A 276 -9.16 1.21 -8.46
CA ARG A 276 -7.85 0.59 -8.25
C ARG A 276 -7.67 -0.76 -8.95
N PRO A 277 -8.52 -1.78 -8.74
CA PRO A 277 -8.38 -3.07 -9.44
C PRO A 277 -8.49 -2.91 -10.96
N ILE A 278 -9.40 -2.06 -11.44
CA ILE A 278 -9.58 -1.83 -12.87
C ILE A 278 -8.32 -1.18 -13.46
N ALA A 279 -7.86 -0.07 -12.87
CA ALA A 279 -6.68 0.65 -13.37
C ALA A 279 -5.41 -0.20 -13.31
N ALA A 280 -5.10 -0.82 -12.15
CA ALA A 280 -3.86 -1.54 -11.98
C ALA A 280 -3.75 -2.78 -12.88
N ILE A 281 -4.83 -3.56 -13.03
CA ILE A 281 -4.84 -4.76 -13.86
C ILE A 281 -4.78 -4.38 -15.35
N SER A 282 -5.64 -3.45 -15.79
CA SER A 282 -5.69 -3.03 -17.20
C SER A 282 -4.37 -2.42 -17.64
N ILE A 283 -3.80 -1.54 -16.83
CA ILE A 283 -2.54 -0.88 -17.17
C ILE A 283 -1.36 -1.86 -17.14
N GLY A 284 -1.39 -2.83 -16.23
CA GLY A 284 -0.39 -3.89 -16.17
C GLY A 284 -0.36 -4.71 -17.47
N TRP A 285 -1.53 -5.10 -17.98
CA TRP A 285 -1.64 -5.79 -19.26
C TRP A 285 -1.18 -4.94 -20.45
N VAL A 286 -1.51 -3.65 -20.48
CA VAL A 286 -1.03 -2.71 -21.50
C VAL A 286 0.50 -2.56 -21.40
N ALA A 287 1.04 -2.46 -20.20
CA ALA A 287 2.46 -2.26 -19.96
C ALA A 287 3.32 -3.44 -20.45
N ASP A 288 2.81 -4.68 -20.38
CA ASP A 288 3.52 -5.84 -20.93
C ASP A 288 3.64 -5.78 -22.48
N LYS A 289 2.73 -5.06 -23.16
CA LYS A 289 2.81 -4.83 -24.62
C LYS A 289 3.74 -3.67 -24.99
N PHE A 290 3.84 -2.65 -24.16
CA PHE A 290 4.49 -1.38 -24.48
C PHE A 290 5.73 -1.03 -23.64
N ILE A 291 6.18 -1.86 -22.73
CA ILE A 291 7.23 -1.60 -21.74
C ILE A 291 6.71 -0.72 -20.58
N PRO A 292 6.76 -1.19 -19.32
CA PRO A 292 6.21 -0.50 -18.16
C PRO A 292 6.67 0.94 -17.97
N SER A 293 7.96 1.24 -18.15
CA SER A 293 8.49 2.60 -17.99
C SER A 293 7.94 3.62 -19.00
N LYS A 294 7.47 3.17 -20.18
CA LYS A 294 6.81 4.05 -21.14
C LYS A 294 5.43 4.47 -20.68
N ILE A 295 4.73 3.60 -19.95
CA ILE A 295 3.37 3.84 -19.47
C ILE A 295 3.38 4.69 -18.18
N ILE A 296 4.43 4.66 -17.38
CA ILE A 296 4.60 5.53 -16.22
C ILE A 296 4.56 7.02 -16.62
N VAL A 297 5.11 7.38 -17.77
CA VAL A 297 5.14 8.77 -18.26
C VAL A 297 3.73 9.36 -18.45
N PRO A 298 2.83 8.79 -19.27
CA PRO A 298 1.46 9.30 -19.39
C PRO A 298 0.67 9.23 -18.07
N SER A 299 0.94 8.27 -17.19
CA SER A 299 0.28 8.20 -15.89
C SER A 299 0.60 9.42 -15.02
N PHE A 300 1.86 9.88 -14.98
CA PHE A 300 2.21 11.14 -14.33
C PHE A 300 1.62 12.35 -15.05
N SER A 301 1.56 12.36 -16.39
CA SER A 301 0.94 13.45 -17.16
C SER A 301 -0.54 13.63 -16.81
N ILE A 302 -1.29 12.51 -16.66
CA ILE A 302 -2.68 12.53 -16.22
C ILE A 302 -2.79 13.15 -14.82
N LEU A 303 -1.89 12.81 -13.90
CA LEU A 303 -1.89 13.37 -12.54
C LEU A 303 -1.60 14.87 -12.54
N ILE A 304 -0.65 15.34 -13.35
CA ILE A 304 -0.34 16.77 -13.50
C ILE A 304 -1.58 17.52 -13.99
N LEU A 305 -2.20 17.03 -15.06
CA LEU A 305 -3.39 17.67 -15.62
C LEU A 305 -4.56 17.67 -14.64
N ALA A 306 -4.85 16.53 -14.02
CA ALA A 306 -5.95 16.42 -13.06
C ALA A 306 -5.75 17.30 -11.82
N SER A 307 -4.54 17.30 -11.24
CA SER A 307 -4.25 18.15 -10.07
C SER A 307 -4.26 19.64 -10.43
N ALA A 308 -3.76 20.02 -11.60
CA ALA A 308 -3.80 21.40 -12.08
C ALA A 308 -5.24 21.87 -12.33
N ILE A 309 -6.07 21.05 -12.96
CA ILE A 309 -7.48 21.37 -13.19
C ILE A 309 -8.22 21.65 -11.87
N LEU A 310 -8.05 20.79 -10.87
CA LEU A 310 -8.64 20.98 -9.54
C LEU A 310 -8.04 22.17 -8.82
N GLY A 311 -6.73 22.35 -8.87
CA GLY A 311 -6.01 23.41 -8.18
C GLY A 311 -6.30 24.80 -8.72
N PHE A 312 -6.35 24.96 -10.02
CA PHE A 312 -6.67 26.25 -10.65
C PHE A 312 -8.18 26.52 -10.76
N GLY A 313 -9.02 25.60 -10.34
CA GLY A 313 -10.46 25.80 -10.25
C GLY A 313 -11.18 25.89 -11.60
N PHE A 314 -10.65 25.24 -12.65
CA PHE A 314 -11.25 25.31 -14.00
C PHE A 314 -12.71 24.84 -14.06
N PHE A 315 -13.16 24.05 -13.10
CA PHE A 315 -14.52 23.51 -13.05
C PHE A 315 -15.35 24.00 -11.84
N ASN A 316 -14.95 25.09 -11.17
CA ASN A 316 -15.69 25.60 -10.03
C ASN A 316 -17.13 25.97 -10.35
N ASP A 317 -17.34 26.64 -11.49
CA ASP A 317 -18.64 27.10 -11.97
C ASP A 317 -19.27 26.13 -12.99
N GLN A 318 -18.75 24.93 -13.11
CA GLN A 318 -19.20 23.92 -14.05
C GLN A 318 -20.00 22.81 -13.36
N PRO A 319 -20.80 22.03 -14.11
CA PRO A 319 -21.52 20.91 -13.54
C PRO A 319 -20.59 19.95 -12.77
N MET A 320 -21.02 19.54 -11.58
CA MET A 320 -20.24 18.71 -10.64
C MET A 320 -19.67 17.43 -11.26
N PHE A 321 -20.34 16.86 -12.29
CA PHE A 321 -19.85 15.65 -12.95
C PHE A 321 -18.49 15.84 -13.64
N LEU A 322 -18.13 17.07 -14.02
CA LEU A 322 -16.80 17.35 -14.60
C LEU A 322 -15.71 17.22 -13.53
N SER A 323 -15.90 17.83 -12.35
CA SER A 323 -14.98 17.65 -11.23
C SER A 323 -14.90 16.19 -10.80
N PHE A 324 -16.03 15.48 -10.74
CA PHE A 324 -16.07 14.05 -10.47
C PHE A 324 -15.23 13.25 -11.47
N THR A 325 -15.34 13.57 -12.76
CA THR A 325 -14.56 12.94 -13.82
C THR A 325 -13.05 13.17 -13.63
N VAL A 326 -12.64 14.37 -13.20
CA VAL A 326 -11.24 14.66 -12.89
C VAL A 326 -10.72 13.80 -11.74
N PHE A 327 -11.50 13.58 -10.68
CA PHE A 327 -11.12 12.66 -9.59
C PHE A 327 -10.95 11.22 -10.08
N ILE A 328 -11.79 10.74 -11.01
CA ILE A 328 -11.63 9.43 -11.63
C ILE A 328 -10.30 9.35 -12.40
N PHE A 329 -9.96 10.37 -13.23
CA PHE A 329 -8.69 10.39 -13.93
C PHE A 329 -7.50 10.47 -12.98
N MET A 330 -7.60 11.23 -11.89
CA MET A 330 -6.58 11.28 -10.86
C MET A 330 -6.38 9.92 -10.18
N ALA A 331 -7.46 9.21 -9.89
CA ALA A 331 -7.42 7.84 -9.37
C ALA A 331 -6.81 6.86 -10.39
N LEU A 332 -7.20 6.94 -11.67
CA LEU A 332 -6.63 6.13 -12.75
C LEU A 332 -5.11 6.34 -12.86
N GLY A 333 -4.64 7.58 -12.88
CA GLY A 333 -3.21 7.89 -12.91
C GLY A 333 -2.47 7.32 -11.69
N THR A 334 -3.01 7.52 -10.50
CA THR A 334 -2.44 7.04 -9.23
C THR A 334 -2.33 5.52 -9.19
N TYR A 335 -3.41 4.82 -9.49
CA TYR A 335 -3.43 3.35 -9.41
C TYR A 335 -2.69 2.68 -10.57
N SER A 336 -2.60 3.34 -11.74
CA SER A 336 -1.71 2.92 -12.82
C SER A 336 -0.24 2.95 -12.38
N LEU A 337 0.21 4.03 -11.74
CA LEU A 337 1.56 4.12 -11.19
C LEU A 337 1.81 3.03 -10.15
N ARG A 338 0.85 2.79 -9.25
CA ARG A 338 0.97 1.75 -8.21
C ARG A 338 1.09 0.34 -8.79
N GLY A 339 0.36 0.04 -9.86
CA GLY A 339 0.47 -1.24 -10.57
C GLY A 339 1.81 -1.41 -11.30
N LEU A 340 2.52 -0.33 -11.62
CA LEU A 340 3.69 -0.38 -12.49
C LEU A 340 5.03 -0.08 -11.83
N TYR A 341 5.09 0.70 -10.75
CA TYR A 341 6.36 1.18 -10.22
C TYR A 341 7.32 0.08 -9.75
N PHE A 342 6.85 -1.12 -9.43
CA PHE A 342 7.74 -2.27 -9.22
C PHE A 342 7.98 -3.10 -10.50
N ALA A 343 7.09 -3.03 -11.49
CA ALA A 343 7.29 -3.72 -12.76
C ALA A 343 8.55 -3.26 -13.50
N ILE A 344 8.92 -1.98 -13.36
CA ILE A 344 10.13 -1.41 -13.98
C ILE A 344 11.45 -1.93 -13.38
N ILE A 345 11.43 -2.71 -12.31
CA ILE A 345 12.63 -3.39 -11.78
C ILE A 345 13.27 -4.25 -12.86
N GLU A 346 12.47 -4.94 -13.69
CA GLU A 346 12.97 -5.81 -14.75
C GLU A 346 13.81 -5.03 -15.76
N GLU A 347 13.39 -3.82 -16.11
CA GLU A 347 14.09 -2.95 -17.06
C GLU A 347 15.46 -2.48 -16.53
N THR A 348 15.71 -2.56 -15.23
CA THR A 348 17.02 -2.24 -14.64
C THR A 348 18.08 -3.30 -14.90
N LYS A 349 17.69 -4.48 -15.43
CA LYS A 349 18.54 -5.66 -15.61
C LYS A 349 19.23 -6.10 -14.29
N THR A 350 18.59 -5.80 -13.16
CA THR A 350 19.08 -6.25 -11.85
C THR A 350 18.83 -7.75 -11.73
N PRO A 351 19.84 -8.55 -11.37
CA PRO A 351 19.69 -9.99 -11.17
C PRO A 351 18.56 -10.28 -10.18
N ILE A 352 17.82 -11.37 -10.41
CA ILE A 352 16.66 -11.72 -9.58
C ILE A 352 17.07 -11.97 -8.11
N GLN A 353 18.30 -12.43 -7.88
CA GLN A 353 18.88 -12.66 -6.57
C GLN A 353 19.11 -11.36 -5.77
N MET A 354 19.20 -10.21 -6.45
CA MET A 354 19.37 -8.88 -5.82
C MET A 354 18.06 -8.07 -5.78
N THR A 355 16.93 -8.69 -6.12
CA THR A 355 15.62 -8.01 -6.12
C THR A 355 15.27 -7.48 -4.74
N GLY A 356 15.47 -8.26 -3.70
CA GLY A 356 15.18 -7.86 -2.33
C GLY A 356 16.01 -6.65 -1.90
N THR A 357 17.32 -6.68 -2.14
CA THR A 357 18.21 -5.55 -1.85
C THR A 357 17.77 -4.28 -2.58
N LEU A 358 17.47 -4.37 -3.89
CA LEU A 358 17.00 -3.23 -4.65
C LEU A 358 15.66 -2.70 -4.10
N VAL A 359 14.68 -3.59 -3.83
CA VAL A 359 13.39 -3.23 -3.26
C VAL A 359 13.56 -2.56 -1.89
N GLY A 360 14.41 -3.09 -1.02
CA GLY A 360 14.73 -2.47 0.26
C GLY A 360 15.20 -1.03 0.11
N ILE A 361 16.18 -0.80 -0.79
CA ILE A 361 16.74 0.53 -1.05
C ILE A 361 15.70 1.50 -1.58
N ILE A 362 14.97 1.14 -2.64
CA ILE A 362 13.99 2.04 -3.26
C ILE A 362 12.79 2.30 -2.36
N SER A 363 12.45 1.35 -1.47
CA SER A 363 11.33 1.47 -0.54
C SER A 363 11.63 2.43 0.62
N VAL A 364 12.87 2.50 1.10
CA VAL A 364 13.28 3.46 2.15
C VAL A 364 12.93 4.89 1.72
N VAL A 365 13.22 5.28 0.49
CA VAL A 365 12.88 6.60 -0.04
C VAL A 365 11.42 6.64 -0.49
N GLY A 366 10.99 5.62 -1.22
CA GLY A 366 9.67 5.58 -1.87
C GLY A 366 8.49 5.66 -0.91
N PHE A 367 8.62 5.14 0.31
CA PHE A 367 7.54 5.13 1.31
C PHE A 367 7.71 6.15 2.44
N THR A 368 8.68 7.06 2.35
CA THR A 368 8.77 8.21 3.28
C THR A 368 7.50 9.07 3.35
N PRO A 369 6.64 9.17 2.33
CA PRO A 369 5.37 9.89 2.45
C PRO A 369 4.45 9.38 3.56
N ASP A 370 4.61 8.14 4.04
CA ASP A 370 3.90 7.66 5.23
C ASP A 370 4.16 8.51 6.47
N ILE A 371 5.34 9.14 6.56
CA ILE A 371 5.75 9.93 7.71
C ILE A 371 5.11 11.33 7.68
N PHE A 372 5.04 11.97 6.52
CA PHE A 372 4.74 13.40 6.46
C PHE A 372 3.47 13.77 5.66
N MET A 373 2.99 12.92 4.73
CA MET A 373 1.88 13.32 3.84
C MET A 373 0.58 13.61 4.58
N SER A 374 0.26 12.85 5.62
CA SER A 374 -0.94 13.12 6.43
C SER A 374 -0.84 14.45 7.18
N LEU A 375 0.35 14.78 7.70
CA LEU A 375 0.62 16.06 8.35
C LEU A 375 0.56 17.22 7.35
N PHE A 376 1.17 17.04 6.18
CA PHE A 376 1.14 18.02 5.10
C PHE A 376 -0.29 18.32 4.64
N ILE A 377 -1.10 17.30 4.39
CA ILE A 377 -2.50 17.45 3.99
C ILE A 377 -3.29 18.14 5.11
N GLY A 378 -3.13 17.71 6.36
CA GLY A 378 -3.81 18.33 7.51
C GLY A 378 -3.44 19.80 7.69
N TYR A 379 -2.16 20.15 7.51
CA TYR A 379 -1.70 21.55 7.56
C TYR A 379 -2.31 22.41 6.45
N MET A 380 -2.38 21.88 5.22
CA MET A 380 -2.94 22.59 4.06
C MET A 380 -4.44 22.80 4.16
N LEU A 381 -5.17 21.85 4.73
CA LEU A 381 -6.64 21.91 4.82
C LEU A 381 -7.13 22.61 6.09
N GLY A 382 -6.41 22.55 7.20
CA GLY A 382 -6.87 23.08 8.49
C GLY A 382 -8.08 22.32 9.06
N GLU A 383 -8.81 22.97 9.97
CA GLU A 383 -9.95 22.33 10.68
C GLU A 383 -11.27 22.37 9.89
N ASN A 384 -11.54 23.46 9.16
CA ASN A 384 -12.77 23.66 8.39
C ASN A 384 -12.45 24.06 6.95
N PRO A 385 -11.98 23.11 6.12
CA PRO A 385 -11.53 23.43 4.77
C PRO A 385 -12.69 23.83 3.85
N THR A 386 -12.45 24.86 3.06
CA THR A 386 -13.31 25.32 1.98
C THR A 386 -12.73 24.91 0.62
N LEU A 387 -13.40 25.26 -0.48
CA LEU A 387 -12.88 25.04 -1.82
C LEU A 387 -11.47 25.63 -2.02
N ILE A 388 -11.17 26.77 -1.39
CA ILE A 388 -9.89 27.50 -1.55
C ILE A 388 -8.72 26.66 -0.98
N GLU A 389 -8.87 26.09 0.22
CA GLU A 389 -7.84 25.25 0.83
C GLU A 389 -7.58 24.00 -0.01
N TYR A 390 -8.62 23.39 -0.56
CA TYR A 390 -8.48 22.26 -1.49
C TYR A 390 -7.77 22.67 -2.79
N GLN A 391 -8.07 23.87 -3.35
CA GLN A 391 -7.37 24.37 -4.52
C GLN A 391 -5.88 24.61 -4.24
N HIS A 392 -5.55 25.21 -3.09
CA HIS A 392 -4.16 25.38 -2.67
C HIS A 392 -3.46 24.02 -2.51
N LEU A 393 -4.13 23.04 -1.91
CA LEU A 393 -3.61 21.68 -1.77
C LEU A 393 -3.31 21.06 -3.15
N PHE A 394 -4.26 21.06 -4.09
CA PHE A 394 -4.08 20.44 -5.41
C PHE A 394 -3.05 21.20 -6.26
N THR A 395 -3.02 22.54 -6.19
CA THR A 395 -2.01 23.35 -6.89
C THR A 395 -0.60 23.03 -6.39
N THR A 396 -0.40 23.03 -5.08
CA THR A 396 0.89 22.67 -4.45
C THR A 396 1.27 21.24 -4.78
N PHE A 397 0.29 20.33 -4.72
CA PHE A 397 0.51 18.92 -5.03
C PHE A 397 0.94 18.69 -6.48
N THR A 398 0.56 19.55 -7.43
CA THR A 398 0.93 19.41 -8.86
C THR A 398 2.45 19.35 -9.08
N ILE A 399 3.25 19.91 -8.17
CA ILE A 399 4.72 19.85 -8.20
C ILE A 399 5.20 18.39 -8.09
N ILE A 400 4.54 17.58 -7.28
CA ILE A 400 4.96 16.19 -7.01
C ILE A 400 4.92 15.32 -8.28
N PRO A 401 3.80 15.24 -9.04
CA PRO A 401 3.78 14.45 -10.26
C PRO A 401 4.66 15.05 -11.38
N ILE A 402 4.96 16.35 -11.38
CA ILE A 402 5.97 16.94 -12.29
C ILE A 402 7.36 16.37 -11.96
N VAL A 403 7.75 16.33 -10.70
CA VAL A 403 9.01 15.69 -10.27
C VAL A 403 9.00 14.21 -10.65
N GLY A 404 7.88 13.52 -10.48
CA GLY A 404 7.69 12.12 -10.88
C GLY A 404 7.87 11.91 -12.38
N LEU A 405 7.33 12.80 -13.20
CA LEU A 405 7.48 12.78 -14.68
C LEU A 405 8.95 12.97 -15.08
N ILE A 406 9.64 13.95 -14.49
CA ILE A 406 11.07 14.19 -14.73
C ILE A 406 11.89 12.94 -14.35
N ALA A 407 11.59 12.35 -13.20
CA ALA A 407 12.24 11.12 -12.75
C ALA A 407 11.97 9.94 -13.71
N ALA A 408 10.74 9.80 -14.21
CA ALA A 408 10.39 8.76 -15.19
C ALA A 408 11.16 8.90 -16.51
N LEU A 409 11.28 10.12 -17.02
CA LEU A 409 12.09 10.42 -18.21
C LEU A 409 13.59 10.17 -17.93
N GLY A 410 14.09 10.58 -16.77
CA GLY A 410 15.45 10.32 -16.32
C GLY A 410 15.75 8.83 -16.17
N PHE A 411 14.82 8.05 -15.60
CA PHE A 411 14.91 6.60 -15.52
C PHE A 411 15.06 5.97 -16.88
N ARG A 412 14.17 6.29 -17.83
CA ARG A 412 14.21 5.78 -19.21
C ARG A 412 15.55 6.10 -19.90
N LYS A 413 16.05 7.33 -19.74
CA LYS A 413 17.35 7.72 -20.30
C LYS A 413 18.50 6.94 -19.64
N SER A 414 18.39 6.58 -18.38
CA SER A 414 19.42 5.84 -17.65
C SER A 414 19.49 4.36 -18.05
N ILE A 415 18.35 3.75 -18.39
CA ILE A 415 18.30 2.34 -18.84
C ILE A 415 18.58 2.17 -20.34
N SER A 416 18.33 3.19 -21.18
CA SER A 416 18.62 3.11 -22.62
C SER A 416 20.12 3.00 -22.93
N LYS A 417 20.98 3.21 -21.96
CA LYS A 417 22.44 3.09 -22.04
C LYS A 417 22.96 1.72 -21.56
N LEU A 418 22.05 0.80 -21.19
CA LEU A 418 22.34 -0.58 -20.78
C LEU A 418 22.12 -1.56 -21.93
#